data_98f808ac13c2a5caabcc00a7fb253033
#
_entry.id   98f808ac13c2a5caabcc00a7fb253033
#
_cell.length_a   1.000
_cell.length_b   1.000
_cell.length_c   1.000
_cell.angle_alpha   90.00
_cell.angle_beta   90.00
_cell.angle_gamma   90.00
#
_symmetry.space_group_name_H-M   'P 1'
#
loop_
_entity.id
_entity.type
_entity.pdbx_description
1 polymer ?
#
loop_
_entity_poly.entity_id
_entity_poly.type
_entity_poly.pdbx_seq_one_letter_code
_entity_poly.pdbx_strand_id
1 'polypeptide(L)'
;MKMANRPSHGDGGDIEKACMQRDGNICVVTQVYDVHQPAPDDKSMLTSYLAAVHILPFLEEERSASSGVWFNVRRYFPSMRSELDDHHQVDGLYHNPRNVITLMDPLYRDFGDFRVSLEPTSNNNASHVYRLRTHRNFSTCLVPFLPENGLVTLTNHNNEKDECPLPSPVLLETHAAIAQILDATDGSTDIRRLLSVKFLRRR
;
A
#
# COMPACT_ATOMS: atom_id res chain seq x y z
N MET A 1 17.37 -16.27 -38.13
CA MET A 1 17.30 -16.60 -36.70
C MET A 1 16.42 -15.53 -36.06
N LYS A 2 15.12 -15.80 -35.91
CA LYS A 2 14.15 -14.83 -35.38
C LYS A 2 14.22 -14.90 -33.84
N MET A 3 14.60 -13.78 -33.22
CA MET A 3 14.51 -13.62 -31.77
C MET A 3 13.04 -13.62 -31.36
N ALA A 4 12.68 -14.52 -30.48
CA ALA A 4 11.35 -14.62 -29.91
C ALA A 4 11.09 -13.38 -29.06
N ASN A 5 10.02 -12.66 -29.39
CA ASN A 5 9.44 -11.57 -28.61
C ASN A 5 9.02 -12.14 -27.24
N ARG A 6 9.66 -11.66 -26.17
CA ARG A 6 9.15 -11.82 -24.80
C ARG A 6 7.79 -11.08 -24.74
N PRO A 7 6.73 -11.70 -24.18
CA PRO A 7 5.52 -10.97 -23.90
C PRO A 7 5.83 -9.87 -22.90
N SER A 8 5.57 -8.63 -23.28
CA SER A 8 5.63 -7.45 -22.43
C SER A 8 4.62 -7.61 -21.28
N HIS A 9 5.10 -7.64 -20.04
CA HIS A 9 4.30 -7.43 -18.84
C HIS A 9 3.87 -5.93 -18.82
N GLY A 10 2.89 -5.58 -19.64
CA GLY A 10 2.51 -4.18 -19.86
C GLY A 10 1.59 -3.57 -18.82
N ASP A 11 0.88 -4.37 -18.01
CA ASP A 11 -0.21 -3.83 -17.19
C ASP A 11 0.20 -3.36 -15.78
N GLY A 12 1.14 -4.01 -15.13
CA GLY A 12 1.52 -3.69 -13.74
C GLY A 12 2.29 -2.38 -13.61
N GLY A 13 3.23 -2.10 -14.52
CA GLY A 13 4.08 -0.91 -14.48
C GLY A 13 3.33 0.40 -14.74
N ASP A 14 2.26 0.35 -15.53
CA ASP A 14 1.46 1.53 -15.86
C ASP A 14 0.60 1.96 -14.65
N ILE A 15 0.06 1.01 -13.90
CA ILE A 15 -0.72 1.28 -12.67
C ILE A 15 0.18 1.84 -11.58
N GLU A 16 1.35 1.25 -11.35
CA GLU A 16 2.32 1.74 -10.37
C GLU A 16 2.71 3.19 -10.67
N LYS A 17 3.00 3.51 -11.93
CA LYS A 17 3.34 4.86 -12.36
C LYS A 17 2.17 5.82 -12.20
N ALA A 18 0.95 5.42 -12.55
CA ALA A 18 -0.24 6.24 -12.37
C ALA A 18 -0.51 6.53 -10.89
N CYS A 19 -0.32 5.55 -10.00
CA CYS A 19 -0.45 5.74 -8.56
C CYS A 19 0.62 6.68 -7.99
N MET A 20 1.87 6.57 -8.44
CA MET A 20 2.92 7.51 -8.04
C MET A 20 2.61 8.94 -8.48
N GLN A 21 2.10 9.14 -9.70
CA GLN A 21 1.66 10.44 -10.19
C GLN A 21 0.46 10.97 -9.40
N ARG A 22 -0.54 10.11 -9.10
CA ARG A 22 -1.67 10.46 -8.23
C ARG A 22 -1.21 10.99 -6.88
N ASP A 23 -0.20 10.34 -6.30
CA ASP A 23 0.36 10.70 -5.00
C ASP A 23 1.41 11.84 -5.11
N GLY A 24 1.56 12.49 -6.29
CA GLY A 24 2.45 13.63 -6.51
C GLY A 24 3.93 13.25 -6.58
N ASN A 25 4.28 12.00 -6.82
CA ASN A 25 5.63 11.46 -6.76
C ASN A 25 6.32 11.75 -5.40
N ILE A 26 5.51 11.71 -4.33
CA ILE A 26 5.96 11.84 -2.94
C ILE A 26 5.54 10.63 -2.11
N CYS A 27 6.30 10.33 -1.07
CA CYS A 27 5.86 9.39 -0.05
C CYS A 27 4.66 9.97 0.71
N VAL A 28 3.52 9.32 0.69
CA VAL A 28 2.28 9.85 1.31
C VAL A 28 2.39 10.05 2.82
N VAL A 29 3.35 9.38 3.48
CA VAL A 29 3.58 9.47 4.94
C VAL A 29 4.63 10.52 5.28
N THR A 30 5.80 10.45 4.65
CA THR A 30 6.98 11.26 5.02
C THR A 30 7.14 12.53 4.20
N GLN A 31 6.35 12.68 3.14
CA GLN A 31 6.40 13.79 2.19
C GLN A 31 7.77 13.94 1.48
N VAL A 32 8.57 12.88 1.46
CA VAL A 32 9.85 12.80 0.75
C VAL A 32 9.60 12.59 -0.74
N TYR A 33 10.32 13.30 -1.61
CA TYR A 33 10.19 13.24 -3.06
C TYR A 33 10.92 12.04 -3.68
N ASP A 34 10.42 11.60 -4.85
CA ASP A 34 11.10 10.57 -5.64
C ASP A 34 12.41 11.12 -6.23
N VAL A 35 13.51 10.40 -5.98
CA VAL A 35 14.84 10.74 -6.52
C VAL A 35 14.91 10.71 -8.05
N HIS A 36 13.99 9.98 -8.71
CA HIS A 36 13.93 9.87 -10.17
C HIS A 36 13.14 10.98 -10.85
N GLN A 37 12.44 11.82 -10.08
CA GLN A 37 11.70 12.96 -10.60
C GLN A 37 12.53 14.25 -10.44
N PRO A 38 12.36 15.24 -11.33
CA PRO A 38 12.96 16.54 -11.12
C PRO A 38 12.44 17.12 -9.81
N ALA A 39 13.34 17.23 -8.83
CA ALA A 39 12.99 17.87 -7.59
C ALA A 39 12.51 19.33 -7.88
N PRO A 40 11.50 19.84 -7.16
CA PRO A 40 11.27 21.26 -7.14
C PRO A 40 12.59 21.99 -6.87
N ASP A 41 12.75 23.22 -7.41
CA ASP A 41 14.00 24.02 -7.29
C ASP A 41 14.43 24.30 -5.83
N ASP A 42 13.68 23.81 -4.86
CA ASP A 42 13.97 23.92 -3.43
C ASP A 42 14.95 22.82 -2.98
N LYS A 43 16.21 23.21 -2.80
CA LYS A 43 17.28 22.34 -2.31
C LYS A 43 17.10 21.84 -0.88
N SER A 44 16.10 22.32 -0.15
CA SER A 44 15.79 21.86 1.21
C SER A 44 14.93 20.59 1.21
N MET A 45 14.39 20.19 0.07
CA MET A 45 13.51 19.02 -0.03
C MET A 45 14.32 17.71 0.01
N LEU A 46 13.85 16.82 0.89
CA LEU A 46 14.42 15.48 1.00
C LEU A 46 13.94 14.60 -0.17
N THR A 47 14.85 13.82 -0.71
CA THR A 47 14.59 12.85 -1.77
C THR A 47 14.93 11.43 -1.34
N SER A 48 14.20 10.45 -1.84
CA SER A 48 14.45 9.01 -1.62
C SER A 48 13.94 8.19 -2.80
N TYR A 49 14.29 6.91 -2.81
CA TYR A 49 13.63 5.96 -3.69
C TYR A 49 12.20 5.72 -3.18
N LEU A 50 11.24 5.82 -4.08
CA LEU A 50 9.83 5.54 -3.80
C LEU A 50 9.40 4.26 -4.51
N ALA A 51 8.38 3.62 -3.94
CA ALA A 51 7.73 2.47 -4.53
C ALA A 51 6.20 2.60 -4.38
N ALA A 52 5.48 2.18 -5.42
CA ALA A 52 4.06 1.93 -5.35
C ALA A 52 3.83 0.57 -4.66
N VAL A 53 3.09 0.56 -3.58
CA VAL A 53 2.94 -0.58 -2.67
C VAL A 53 1.49 -0.98 -2.53
N HIS A 54 1.20 -2.27 -2.66
CA HIS A 54 -0.14 -2.77 -2.38
C HIS A 54 -0.46 -2.69 -0.88
N ILE A 55 -1.63 -2.16 -0.56
CA ILE A 55 -2.13 -2.06 0.82
C ILE A 55 -2.35 -3.45 1.40
N LEU A 56 -3.04 -4.31 0.64
CA LEU A 56 -3.13 -5.72 0.98
C LEU A 56 -2.31 -6.52 -0.03
N PRO A 57 -1.21 -7.18 0.42
CA PRO A 57 -0.38 -8.00 -0.44
C PRO A 57 -1.15 -9.26 -0.82
N PHE A 58 -1.47 -9.40 -2.09
CA PHE A 58 -2.04 -10.62 -2.62
C PHE A 58 -0.92 -11.50 -3.16
N LEU A 59 -0.77 -12.67 -2.57
CA LEU A 59 0.17 -13.66 -3.06
C LEU A 59 -0.29 -14.15 -4.44
N GLU A 60 0.62 -14.19 -5.38
CA GLU A 60 0.34 -14.62 -6.76
C GLU A 60 -0.24 -16.04 -6.83
N GLU A 61 0.17 -16.91 -5.89
CA GLU A 61 -0.32 -18.28 -5.75
C GLU A 61 -1.70 -18.37 -5.05
N GLU A 62 -2.14 -17.31 -4.37
CA GLU A 62 -3.40 -17.25 -3.61
C GLU A 62 -4.49 -16.44 -4.31
N ARG A 63 -4.32 -16.08 -5.58
CA ARG A 63 -5.30 -15.36 -6.40
C ARG A 63 -6.62 -16.13 -6.58
N SER A 64 -6.62 -17.43 -6.27
CA SER A 64 -7.85 -18.21 -6.27
C SER A 64 -8.80 -17.74 -5.17
N ALA A 65 -10.02 -17.37 -5.56
CA ALA A 65 -11.10 -16.99 -4.62
C ALA A 65 -11.41 -18.09 -3.58
N SER A 66 -10.87 -19.30 -3.76
CA SER A 66 -10.97 -20.46 -2.86
C SER A 66 -9.83 -20.55 -1.85
N SER A 67 -8.85 -19.63 -1.87
CA SER A 67 -7.77 -19.69 -0.88
C SER A 67 -8.32 -19.46 0.54
N GLY A 68 -7.78 -20.20 1.51
CA GLY A 68 -8.19 -20.10 2.91
C GLY A 68 -8.02 -18.68 3.48
N VAL A 69 -7.07 -17.91 2.95
CA VAL A 69 -6.81 -16.51 3.35
C VAL A 69 -8.03 -15.65 3.00
N TRP A 70 -8.52 -15.72 1.77
CA TRP A 70 -9.68 -14.94 1.32
C TRP A 70 -10.96 -15.30 2.02
N PHE A 71 -11.15 -16.58 2.31
CA PHE A 71 -12.29 -17.02 3.12
C PHE A 71 -12.25 -16.38 4.51
N ASN A 72 -11.09 -16.34 5.14
CA ASN A 72 -10.91 -15.69 6.45
C ASN A 72 -11.06 -14.16 6.36
N VAL A 73 -10.47 -13.49 5.36
CA VAL A 73 -10.62 -12.05 5.16
C VAL A 73 -12.11 -11.69 5.02
N ARG A 74 -12.86 -12.37 4.16
CA ARG A 74 -14.32 -12.14 4.00
C ARG A 74 -15.12 -12.42 5.27
N ARG A 75 -14.68 -13.38 6.06
CA ARG A 75 -15.34 -13.76 7.31
C ARG A 75 -15.13 -12.73 8.42
N TYR A 76 -13.91 -12.28 8.60
CA TYR A 76 -13.53 -11.41 9.72
C TYR A 76 -13.59 -9.92 9.37
N PHE A 77 -13.59 -9.56 8.10
CA PHE A 77 -13.69 -8.19 7.60
C PHE A 77 -14.90 -8.05 6.65
N PRO A 78 -16.13 -7.94 7.19
CA PRO A 78 -17.33 -7.87 6.35
C PRO A 78 -17.35 -6.69 5.37
N SER A 79 -16.73 -5.56 5.72
CA SER A 79 -16.55 -4.39 4.85
C SER A 79 -15.79 -4.69 3.58
N MET A 80 -14.91 -5.70 3.59
CA MET A 80 -14.19 -6.15 2.40
C MET A 80 -15.07 -6.81 1.34
N ARG A 81 -16.31 -7.18 1.67
CA ARG A 81 -17.21 -7.82 0.70
C ARG A 81 -17.54 -6.88 -0.46
N SER A 82 -17.87 -5.62 -0.16
CA SER A 82 -18.14 -4.62 -1.20
C SER A 82 -16.95 -4.39 -2.13
N GLU A 83 -15.75 -4.28 -1.58
CA GLU A 83 -14.53 -4.11 -2.39
C GLU A 83 -14.24 -5.33 -3.28
N LEU A 84 -14.58 -6.53 -2.82
CA LEU A 84 -14.36 -7.76 -3.58
C LEU A 84 -15.48 -8.03 -4.60
N ASP A 85 -16.72 -7.68 -4.29
CA ASP A 85 -17.88 -7.89 -5.18
C ASP A 85 -17.89 -6.90 -6.35
N ASP A 86 -17.49 -5.64 -6.13
CA ASP A 86 -17.38 -4.61 -7.17
C ASP A 86 -16.32 -4.93 -8.22
N HIS A 87 -15.31 -5.73 -7.88
CA HIS A 87 -14.19 -6.07 -8.76
C HIS A 87 -14.23 -7.50 -9.30
N HIS A 88 -15.35 -8.18 -9.14
CA HIS A 88 -15.69 -9.52 -9.66
C HIS A 88 -14.68 -10.64 -9.37
N GLN A 89 -13.44 -10.35 -8.99
CA GLN A 89 -12.41 -11.33 -8.61
C GLN A 89 -11.27 -10.67 -7.84
N VAL A 90 -10.50 -11.46 -7.08
CA VAL A 90 -9.27 -11.05 -6.39
C VAL A 90 -8.24 -10.41 -7.35
N ASP A 91 -8.19 -10.86 -8.60
CA ASP A 91 -7.33 -10.29 -9.65
C ASP A 91 -7.67 -8.83 -9.95
N GLY A 92 -8.97 -8.45 -9.93
CA GLY A 92 -9.39 -7.06 -10.11
C GLY A 92 -8.91 -6.14 -9.00
N LEU A 93 -8.80 -6.66 -7.76
CA LEU A 93 -8.30 -5.87 -6.64
C LEU A 93 -6.77 -5.71 -6.66
N TYR A 94 -6.03 -6.70 -7.17
CA TYR A 94 -4.58 -6.62 -7.33
C TYR A 94 -4.17 -5.49 -8.30
N HIS A 95 -4.85 -5.38 -9.43
CA HIS A 95 -4.60 -4.36 -10.45
C HIS A 95 -5.39 -3.06 -10.19
N ASN A 96 -5.94 -2.85 -8.99
CA ASN A 96 -6.76 -1.68 -8.69
C ASN A 96 -5.92 -0.57 -8.04
N PRO A 97 -5.89 0.64 -8.60
CA PRO A 97 -5.20 1.78 -7.99
C PRO A 97 -5.65 2.07 -6.55
N ARG A 98 -6.89 1.68 -6.18
CA ARG A 98 -7.41 1.80 -4.80
C ARG A 98 -6.69 0.92 -3.78
N ASN A 99 -5.96 -0.10 -4.25
CA ASN A 99 -5.14 -0.97 -3.41
C ASN A 99 -3.66 -0.58 -3.38
N VAL A 100 -3.30 0.60 -3.87
CA VAL A 100 -1.90 1.01 -4.01
C VAL A 100 -1.67 2.37 -3.35
N ILE A 101 -0.55 2.51 -2.62
CA ILE A 101 -0.04 3.77 -2.06
C ILE A 101 1.44 3.93 -2.39
N THR A 102 1.93 5.18 -2.42
CA THR A 102 3.34 5.47 -2.68
C THR A 102 4.10 5.69 -1.38
N LEU A 103 5.12 4.90 -1.13
CA LEU A 103 5.95 4.97 0.08
C LEU A 103 7.45 5.02 -0.27
N MET A 104 8.26 5.65 0.60
CA MET A 104 9.73 5.56 0.52
C MET A 104 10.21 4.14 0.83
N ASP A 105 11.31 3.72 0.20
CA ASP A 105 11.81 2.33 0.23
C ASP A 105 11.91 1.74 1.65
N PRO A 106 12.52 2.38 2.66
CA PRO A 106 12.56 1.78 4.00
C PRO A 106 11.17 1.62 4.64
N LEU A 107 10.24 2.58 4.41
CA LEU A 107 8.92 2.57 5.01
C LEU A 107 7.99 1.53 4.36
N TYR A 108 8.13 1.28 3.06
CA TYR A 108 7.31 0.29 2.39
C TYR A 108 7.51 -1.12 2.96
N ARG A 109 8.72 -1.43 3.42
CA ARG A 109 9.02 -2.72 4.07
C ARG A 109 8.29 -2.87 5.39
N ASP A 110 8.33 -1.82 6.22
CA ASP A 110 7.62 -1.83 7.49
C ASP A 110 6.10 -1.86 7.28
N PHE A 111 5.58 -1.21 6.24
CA PHE A 111 4.18 -1.28 5.86
C PHE A 111 3.78 -2.69 5.39
N GLY A 112 4.54 -3.28 4.48
CA GLY A 112 4.30 -4.65 4.00
C GLY A 112 4.42 -5.71 5.09
N ASP A 113 5.24 -5.47 6.11
CA ASP A 113 5.40 -6.31 7.29
C ASP A 113 4.39 -5.98 8.41
N PHE A 114 3.42 -5.11 8.17
CA PHE A 114 2.42 -4.66 9.16
C PHE A 114 3.01 -4.02 10.43
N ARG A 115 4.21 -3.41 10.31
CA ARG A 115 4.86 -2.69 11.42
C ARG A 115 4.47 -1.22 11.51
N VAL A 116 3.82 -0.72 10.47
CA VAL A 116 3.19 0.60 10.41
C VAL A 116 1.86 0.47 9.72
N SER A 117 0.86 1.24 10.14
CA SER A 117 -0.47 1.23 9.57
C SER A 117 -1.09 2.63 9.53
N LEU A 118 -2.07 2.81 8.66
CA LEU A 118 -2.90 4.00 8.53
C LEU A 118 -4.32 3.67 8.96
N GLU A 119 -4.72 4.17 10.13
CA GLU A 119 -6.06 3.95 10.69
C GLU A 119 -6.98 5.11 10.27
N PRO A 120 -8.20 4.86 9.77
CA PRO A 120 -9.16 5.92 9.51
C PRO A 120 -9.40 6.74 10.79
N THR A 121 -9.34 8.05 10.69
CA THR A 121 -9.78 8.94 11.77
C THR A 121 -11.30 8.96 11.77
N SER A 122 -11.90 8.58 12.90
CA SER A 122 -13.33 8.35 13.07
C SER A 122 -14.23 9.35 12.31
N ASN A 123 -15.24 8.79 11.68
CA ASN A 123 -16.51 9.35 11.27
C ASN A 123 -16.68 9.98 9.89
N ASN A 124 -15.65 10.20 9.09
CA ASN A 124 -15.89 10.58 7.71
C ASN A 124 -14.84 9.98 6.77
N ASN A 125 -15.14 8.82 6.20
CA ASN A 125 -14.37 8.22 5.09
C ASN A 125 -14.18 9.18 3.89
N ALA A 126 -14.87 10.32 3.90
CA ALA A 126 -14.79 11.36 2.88
C ALA A 126 -13.53 12.26 2.98
N SER A 127 -12.84 12.29 4.11
CA SER A 127 -11.72 13.22 4.32
C SER A 127 -10.35 12.66 3.99
N HIS A 128 -10.22 11.34 3.75
CA HIS A 128 -8.94 10.66 3.50
C HIS A 128 -7.82 11.05 4.48
N VAL A 129 -8.18 11.30 5.74
CA VAL A 129 -7.24 11.58 6.82
C VAL A 129 -7.12 10.36 7.71
N TYR A 130 -5.90 9.93 7.95
CA TYR A 130 -5.58 8.70 8.65
C TYR A 130 -4.63 8.97 9.81
N ARG A 131 -4.79 8.22 10.89
CA ARG A 131 -3.83 8.20 11.99
C ARG A 131 -2.74 7.18 11.68
N LEU A 132 -1.50 7.64 11.67
CA LEU A 132 -0.34 6.77 11.57
C LEU A 132 -0.12 6.04 12.90
N ARG A 133 0.04 4.73 12.85
CA ARG A 133 0.45 3.91 13.99
C ARG A 133 1.67 3.09 13.65
N THR A 134 2.60 3.05 14.58
CA THR A 134 3.75 2.13 14.56
C THR A 134 3.49 0.95 15.50
N HIS A 135 3.91 -0.23 15.08
CA HIS A 135 3.76 -1.49 15.80
C HIS A 135 5.12 -2.07 16.19
N ARG A 136 5.15 -3.23 16.85
CA ARG A 136 6.39 -3.89 17.22
C ARG A 136 7.36 -4.03 16.05
N ASN A 137 8.65 -3.87 16.37
CA ASN A 137 9.74 -3.99 15.41
C ASN A 137 9.68 -2.97 14.25
N PHE A 138 8.97 -1.87 14.43
CA PHE A 138 9.06 -0.73 13.52
C PHE A 138 10.50 -0.19 13.48
N SER A 139 10.96 0.20 12.30
CA SER A 139 12.30 0.73 12.07
C SER A 139 12.47 2.12 12.69
N THR A 140 13.01 2.20 13.90
CA THR A 140 13.10 3.45 14.66
C THR A 140 13.90 4.56 14.00
N CYS A 141 14.78 4.24 13.03
CA CYS A 141 15.48 5.23 12.21
C CYS A 141 14.54 6.06 11.32
N LEU A 142 13.31 5.61 11.12
CA LEU A 142 12.29 6.32 10.35
C LEU A 142 11.49 7.34 11.16
N VAL A 143 11.58 7.28 12.50
CA VAL A 143 10.81 8.15 13.40
C VAL A 143 10.98 9.65 13.08
N PRO A 144 12.18 10.17 12.76
CA PRO A 144 12.37 11.58 12.44
C PRO A 144 11.65 12.05 11.15
N PHE A 145 11.23 11.11 10.30
CA PHE A 145 10.54 11.40 9.04
C PHE A 145 9.01 11.26 9.15
N LEU A 146 8.51 10.79 10.28
CA LEU A 146 7.08 10.64 10.48
C LEU A 146 6.42 12.00 10.80
N PRO A 147 5.14 12.20 10.43
CA PRO A 147 4.43 13.44 10.73
C PRO A 147 4.31 13.63 12.26
N GLU A 148 4.69 14.82 12.76
CA GLU A 148 4.68 15.15 14.19
C GLU A 148 3.30 15.01 14.83
N ASN A 149 2.25 15.35 14.08
CA ASN A 149 0.86 15.22 14.54
C ASN A 149 0.30 13.79 14.43
N GLY A 150 1.08 12.86 13.87
CA GLY A 150 0.65 11.50 13.63
C GLY A 150 -0.49 11.35 12.61
N LEU A 151 -0.74 12.35 11.79
CA LEU A 151 -1.80 12.33 10.79
C LEU A 151 -1.23 12.33 9.37
N VAL A 152 -1.83 11.52 8.52
CA VAL A 152 -1.53 11.42 7.09
C VAL A 152 -2.79 11.75 6.30
N THR A 153 -2.68 12.70 5.38
CA THR A 153 -3.77 13.06 4.47
C THR A 153 -3.40 12.58 3.06
N LEU A 154 -4.26 11.76 2.48
CA LEU A 154 -4.09 11.33 1.09
C LEU A 154 -4.77 12.34 0.18
N THR A 155 -4.01 12.83 -0.80
CA THR A 155 -4.47 13.84 -1.77
C THR A 155 -4.18 13.35 -3.18
N ASN A 156 -5.14 13.51 -4.08
CA ASN A 156 -4.91 13.25 -5.50
C ASN A 156 -4.30 14.51 -6.15
N HIS A 157 -3.05 14.41 -6.57
CA HIS A 157 -2.29 15.46 -7.24
C HIS A 157 -2.46 15.42 -8.77
N ASN A 158 -3.12 14.38 -9.29
CA ASN A 158 -3.40 14.30 -10.73
C ASN A 158 -4.60 15.17 -11.09
N ASN A 159 -4.50 15.92 -12.20
CA ASN A 159 -5.60 16.72 -12.72
C ASN A 159 -6.74 15.86 -13.28
N GLU A 160 -6.45 14.64 -13.69
CA GLU A 160 -7.40 13.62 -14.20
C GLU A 160 -7.83 12.71 -13.07
N LYS A 161 -8.63 13.25 -12.14
CA LYS A 161 -9.02 12.57 -10.88
C LYS A 161 -9.77 11.25 -11.07
N ASP A 162 -10.42 11.07 -12.20
CA ASP A 162 -11.25 9.89 -12.47
C ASP A 162 -10.45 8.68 -12.94
N GLU A 163 -9.23 8.87 -13.46
CA GLU A 163 -8.42 7.75 -13.97
C GLU A 163 -7.63 6.99 -12.90
N CYS A 164 -7.30 7.65 -11.79
CA CYS A 164 -6.57 7.02 -10.70
C CYS A 164 -7.14 7.45 -9.34
N PRO A 165 -8.13 6.71 -8.81
CA PRO A 165 -8.77 7.03 -7.54
C PRO A 165 -7.81 6.90 -6.35
N LEU A 166 -8.12 7.62 -5.26
CA LEU A 166 -7.41 7.48 -3.99
C LEU A 166 -7.55 6.06 -3.41
N PRO A 167 -6.60 5.65 -2.56
CA PRO A 167 -6.65 4.38 -1.84
C PRO A 167 -7.98 4.17 -1.12
N SER A 168 -8.48 2.93 -1.15
CA SER A 168 -9.73 2.59 -0.46
C SER A 168 -9.57 2.69 1.05
N PRO A 169 -10.45 3.44 1.75
CA PRO A 169 -10.48 3.46 3.20
C PRO A 169 -10.68 2.08 3.82
N VAL A 170 -11.48 1.22 3.17
CA VAL A 170 -11.75 -0.15 3.63
C VAL A 170 -10.50 -1.01 3.58
N LEU A 171 -9.67 -0.87 2.54
CA LEU A 171 -8.41 -1.61 2.45
C LEU A 171 -7.41 -1.16 3.51
N LEU A 172 -7.30 0.16 3.75
CA LEU A 172 -6.43 0.71 4.80
C LEU A 172 -6.91 0.32 6.21
N GLU A 173 -8.22 0.33 6.46
CA GLU A 173 -8.82 -0.15 7.72
C GLU A 173 -8.52 -1.63 7.94
N THR A 174 -8.68 -2.45 6.91
CA THR A 174 -8.37 -3.89 6.98
C THR A 174 -6.90 -4.14 7.25
N HIS A 175 -6.00 -3.42 6.55
CA HIS A 175 -4.56 -3.48 6.81
C HIS A 175 -4.24 -3.11 8.25
N ALA A 176 -4.80 -2.02 8.77
CA ALA A 176 -4.58 -1.56 10.14
C ALA A 176 -5.09 -2.59 11.17
N ALA A 177 -6.26 -3.18 10.95
CA ALA A 177 -6.80 -4.21 11.83
C ALA A 177 -5.92 -5.48 11.85
N ILE A 178 -5.40 -5.90 10.70
CA ILE A 178 -4.43 -7.01 10.63
C ILE A 178 -3.16 -6.64 11.41
N ALA A 179 -2.62 -5.44 11.22
CA ALA A 179 -1.43 -4.97 11.93
C ALA A 179 -1.63 -5.00 13.46
N GLN A 180 -2.79 -4.55 13.95
CA GLN A 180 -3.13 -4.60 15.38
C GLN A 180 -3.23 -6.04 15.91
N ILE A 181 -3.84 -6.95 15.16
CA ILE A 181 -3.92 -8.37 15.55
C ILE A 181 -2.51 -8.97 15.66
N LEU A 182 -1.66 -8.71 14.67
CA LEU A 182 -0.28 -9.20 14.66
C LEU A 182 0.55 -8.62 15.81
N ASP A 183 0.33 -7.35 16.15
CA ASP A 183 1.00 -6.68 17.27
C ASP A 183 0.55 -7.28 18.61
N ALA A 184 -0.74 -7.51 18.79
CA ALA A 184 -1.33 -8.06 20.01
C ALA A 184 -0.98 -9.55 20.24
N THR A 185 -0.77 -10.32 19.18
CA THR A 185 -0.53 -11.77 19.24
C THR A 185 0.94 -12.15 19.24
N ASP A 186 1.86 -11.20 19.44
CA ASP A 186 3.31 -11.36 19.34
C ASP A 186 3.78 -11.72 17.93
N GLY A 187 2.92 -11.45 16.97
CA GLY A 187 3.15 -11.63 15.55
C GLY A 187 3.76 -12.98 15.23
N SER A 188 3.05 -14.08 15.51
CA SER A 188 3.62 -15.41 15.29
C SER A 188 4.29 -15.43 13.91
N THR A 189 5.51 -15.90 13.87
CA THR A 189 6.34 -15.99 12.65
C THR A 189 5.57 -16.68 11.50
N ASP A 190 4.58 -17.49 11.85
CA ASP A 190 3.76 -18.23 10.91
C ASP A 190 2.69 -17.38 10.22
N ILE A 191 2.05 -16.43 10.92
CA ILE A 191 1.07 -15.52 10.28
C ILE A 191 1.80 -14.52 9.38
N ARG A 192 2.95 -13.99 9.82
CA ARG A 192 3.81 -13.18 8.97
C ARG A 192 4.32 -13.97 7.76
N ARG A 193 4.65 -15.23 7.93
CA ARG A 193 5.07 -16.14 6.86
C ARG A 193 3.95 -16.40 5.86
N LEU A 194 2.71 -16.54 6.32
CA LEU A 194 1.53 -16.69 5.47
C LEU A 194 1.16 -15.40 4.72
N LEU A 195 1.41 -14.24 5.33
CA LEU A 195 1.10 -12.94 4.74
C LEU A 195 2.29 -12.30 3.99
N SER A 196 3.54 -12.65 4.34
CA SER A 196 4.77 -12.02 3.83
C SER A 196 5.50 -12.84 2.76
N VAL A 197 4.92 -13.94 2.28
CA VAL A 197 5.55 -14.75 1.25
C VAL A 197 5.70 -13.95 -0.04
N LYS A 198 6.90 -13.39 -0.23
CA LYS A 198 7.47 -12.86 -1.49
C LYS A 198 7.45 -11.37 -1.80
N PHE A 199 7.50 -10.47 -0.82
CA PHE A 199 7.99 -9.11 -1.12
C PHE A 199 9.49 -9.06 -1.52
N LEU A 200 10.23 -10.18 -1.41
CA LEU A 200 11.69 -10.22 -1.52
C LEU A 200 12.25 -10.81 -2.82
N ARG A 201 11.48 -10.94 -3.88
CA ARG A 201 12.02 -11.43 -5.16
C ARG A 201 11.62 -10.58 -6.37
N ARG A 202 12.09 -9.33 -6.43
CA ARG A 202 12.45 -8.68 -7.69
C ARG A 202 13.69 -7.82 -7.46
N ARG A 203 14.86 -8.42 -7.65
CA ARG A 203 16.07 -7.74 -8.11
C ARG A 203 16.09 -7.76 -9.63
#